data_201a6b55bebd20b7cad2fe8e88f09b3e
#
_entry.id   201a6b55bebd20b7cad2fe8e88f09b3e
#
_cell.length_a   1.000
_cell.length_b   1.000
_cell.length_c   1.000
_cell.angle_alpha   90.00
_cell.angle_beta   90.00
_cell.angle_gamma   90.00
#
_symmetry.space_group_name_H-M   'P 1'
#
loop_
_entity.id
_entity.type
_entity.pdbx_description
1 polymer ?
#
loop_
_entity_poly.entity_id
_entity_poly.type
_entity_poly.pdbx_seq_one_letter_code
_entity_poly.pdbx_strand_id
1 'polypeptide(L)'
;GVNDQSAMLMVQYGDRRMLFAGDNENRSQQYFAANPPEIGLNADIFKYPHHGQVRLRDDFLEAINPQLIFINGAANVIKGSVNYCDKKHISYLLGYKGLTRMRTDGNIWVIDYLKEKNADRDLPYTPERDE
;
A
#
# COMPACT_ATOMS: atom_id res chain seq x y z
N GLY A 1 12.29 -3.50 16.61
CA GLY A 1 12.58 -4.75 15.91
C GLY A 1 13.39 -4.53 14.65
N VAL A 2 13.82 -5.60 14.00
CA VAL A 2 14.63 -5.51 12.78
C VAL A 2 13.86 -4.78 11.67
N ASN A 3 12.55 -5.01 11.57
CA ASN A 3 11.71 -4.39 10.54
C ASN A 3 11.49 -2.89 10.75
N ASP A 4 11.74 -2.39 11.96
CA ASP A 4 11.70 -0.95 12.22
C ASP A 4 12.86 -0.18 11.58
N GLN A 5 13.76 -0.87 10.92
CA GLN A 5 14.88 -0.28 10.17
C GLN A 5 14.65 -0.32 8.66
N SER A 6 13.50 -0.80 8.20
CA SER A 6 13.17 -0.81 6.78
C SER A 6 13.03 0.60 6.23
N ALA A 7 13.56 0.81 5.03
CA ALA A 7 13.42 2.08 4.34
C ALA A 7 11.99 2.30 3.85
N MET A 8 11.57 3.56 3.84
CA MET A 8 10.37 3.97 3.13
C MET A 8 10.77 4.65 1.82
N LEU A 9 9.93 4.48 0.82
CA LEU A 9 10.13 5.09 -0.50
C LEU A 9 8.91 5.90 -0.88
N MET A 10 9.10 7.18 -1.17
CA MET A 10 8.09 8.03 -1.78
C MET A 10 8.36 8.15 -3.26
N VAL A 11 7.38 7.77 -4.08
CA VAL A 11 7.41 7.98 -5.52
C VAL A 11 6.48 9.14 -5.84
N GLN A 12 7.00 10.14 -6.53
CA GLN A 12 6.25 11.32 -6.93
C GLN A 12 6.41 11.60 -8.42
N TYR A 13 5.29 11.87 -9.08
CA TYR A 13 5.25 12.34 -10.45
C TYR A 13 4.20 13.46 -10.55
N GLY A 14 4.66 14.65 -10.89
CA GLY A 14 3.79 15.83 -10.81
C GLY A 14 3.26 16.01 -9.39
N ASP A 15 1.95 16.12 -9.25
CA ASP A 15 1.29 16.28 -7.96
C ASP A 15 0.84 14.94 -7.34
N ARG A 16 1.13 13.83 -7.97
CA ARG A 16 0.70 12.51 -7.51
C ARG A 16 1.83 11.79 -6.78
N ARG A 17 1.46 11.15 -5.67
CA ARG A 17 2.43 10.52 -4.77
C ARG A 17 1.96 9.14 -4.34
N MET A 18 2.90 8.21 -4.26
CA MET A 18 2.68 6.88 -3.70
C MET A 18 3.77 6.58 -2.67
N LEU A 19 3.38 6.11 -1.50
CA LEU A 19 4.29 5.77 -0.42
C LEU A 19 4.37 4.26 -0.24
N PHE A 20 5.60 3.75 -0.25
CA PHE A 20 5.94 2.36 0.08
C PHE A 20 6.59 2.34 1.45
N ALA A 21 5.96 1.70 2.43
CA ALA A 21 6.45 1.72 3.81
C ALA A 21 7.41 0.57 4.14
N GLY A 22 7.72 -0.31 3.18
CA GLY A 22 8.57 -1.47 3.47
C GLY A 22 7.93 -2.37 4.52
N ASP A 23 8.74 -2.87 5.44
CA ASP A 23 8.27 -3.70 6.54
C ASP A 23 8.20 -2.93 7.87
N ASN A 24 8.06 -1.62 7.80
CA ASN A 24 8.04 -0.77 8.99
C ASN A 24 6.90 -1.13 9.95
N GLU A 25 7.24 -1.20 11.22
CA GLU A 25 6.32 -1.56 12.29
C GLU A 25 6.05 -0.36 13.22
N ASN A 26 5.53 -0.63 14.40
CA ASN A 26 5.02 0.38 15.30
C ASN A 26 6.02 1.50 15.65
N ARG A 27 7.27 1.16 15.93
CA ARG A 27 8.26 2.16 16.39
C ARG A 27 8.64 3.14 15.29
N SER A 28 8.90 2.64 14.09
CA SER A 28 9.24 3.51 12.97
C SER A 28 8.03 4.31 12.48
N GLN A 29 6.84 3.73 12.49
CA GLN A 29 5.62 4.47 12.19
C GLN A 29 5.45 5.65 13.17
N GLN A 30 5.63 5.40 14.46
CA GLN A 30 5.57 6.44 15.48
C GLN A 30 6.61 7.53 15.25
N TYR A 31 7.84 7.13 14.95
CA TYR A 31 8.93 8.07 14.70
C TYR A 31 8.62 8.97 13.50
N PHE A 32 8.22 8.39 12.38
CA PHE A 32 7.93 9.17 11.16
C PHE A 32 6.70 10.04 11.31
N ALA A 33 5.69 9.61 12.05
CA ALA A 33 4.52 10.44 12.34
C ALA A 33 4.90 11.68 13.15
N ALA A 34 5.82 11.52 14.11
CA ALA A 34 6.30 12.62 14.95
C ALA A 34 7.38 13.47 14.28
N ASN A 35 8.15 12.88 13.37
CA ASN A 35 9.29 13.52 12.70
C ASN A 35 9.18 13.30 11.18
N PRO A 36 8.18 13.88 10.51
CA PRO A 36 8.02 13.68 9.07
C PRO A 36 9.20 14.27 8.32
N PRO A 37 9.60 13.66 7.19
CA PRO A 37 10.63 14.23 6.34
C PRO A 37 10.16 15.57 5.76
N GLU A 38 11.11 16.36 5.24
CA GLU A 38 10.80 17.67 4.66
C GLU A 38 9.77 17.58 3.53
N ILE A 39 9.83 16.53 2.72
CA ILE A 39 8.84 16.30 1.65
C ILE A 39 7.47 15.89 2.17
N GLY A 40 7.34 15.63 3.47
CA GLY A 40 6.11 15.15 4.10
C GLY A 40 5.83 13.69 3.81
N LEU A 41 4.81 13.14 4.48
CA LEU A 41 4.36 11.75 4.30
C LEU A 41 3.10 11.64 3.46
N ASN A 42 2.43 12.74 3.17
CA ASN A 42 1.17 12.72 2.44
C ASN A 42 1.31 12.01 1.10
N ALA A 43 0.44 11.07 0.82
CA ALA A 43 0.43 10.31 -0.43
C ALA A 43 -1.00 9.91 -0.80
N ASP A 44 -1.28 9.87 -2.10
CA ASP A 44 -2.59 9.46 -2.60
C ASP A 44 -2.81 7.97 -2.43
N ILE A 45 -1.77 7.19 -2.68
CA ILE A 45 -1.78 5.74 -2.59
C ILE A 45 -0.71 5.31 -1.59
N PHE A 46 -1.08 4.41 -0.71
CA PHE A 46 -0.20 3.88 0.32
C PHE A 46 -0.12 2.36 0.21
N LYS A 47 1.08 1.85 0.02
CA LYS A 47 1.31 0.41 0.12
C LYS A 47 1.51 0.04 1.58
N TYR A 48 0.59 -0.76 2.11
CA TYR A 48 0.56 -1.18 3.51
C TYR A 48 1.88 -1.86 3.89
N PRO A 49 2.45 -1.55 5.08
CA PRO A 49 3.72 -2.13 5.49
C PRO A 49 3.62 -3.62 5.80
N HIS A 50 4.74 -4.32 5.67
CA HIS A 50 4.94 -5.72 6.04
C HIS A 50 3.83 -6.63 5.50
N HIS A 51 3.47 -6.42 4.22
CA HIS A 51 2.47 -7.25 3.51
C HIS A 51 1.10 -7.31 4.21
N GLY A 52 0.75 -6.29 4.99
CA GLY A 52 -0.50 -6.26 5.73
C GLY A 52 -0.50 -7.04 7.04
N GLN A 53 0.66 -7.48 7.51
CA GLN A 53 0.79 -8.31 8.70
C GLN A 53 0.97 -7.50 9.98
N VAL A 54 1.29 -6.23 9.88
CA VAL A 54 1.51 -5.37 11.05
C VAL A 54 0.32 -4.45 11.29
N ARG A 55 0.20 -4.01 12.53
CA ARG A 55 -0.81 -3.01 12.88
C ARG A 55 -0.37 -1.64 12.38
N LEU A 56 -1.29 -0.92 11.76
CA LEU A 56 -1.07 0.45 11.32
C LEU A 56 -1.47 1.42 12.44
N ARG A 57 -0.60 2.39 12.73
CA ARG A 57 -0.88 3.41 13.74
C ARG A 57 -1.78 4.50 13.15
N ASP A 58 -2.70 4.97 13.97
CA ASP A 58 -3.61 6.05 13.55
C ASP A 58 -2.86 7.34 13.21
N ASP A 59 -1.86 7.72 14.00
CA ASP A 59 -1.08 8.94 13.75
C ASP A 59 -0.29 8.87 12.44
N PHE A 60 0.25 7.70 12.13
CA PHE A 60 0.97 7.48 10.87
C PHE A 60 0.01 7.53 9.68
N LEU A 61 -1.13 6.86 9.79
CA LEU A 61 -2.17 6.92 8.75
C LEU A 61 -2.66 8.35 8.50
N GLU A 62 -2.89 9.11 9.55
CA GLU A 62 -3.33 10.51 9.44
C GLU A 62 -2.28 11.36 8.71
N ALA A 63 -1.00 11.14 8.99
CA ALA A 63 0.09 11.86 8.32
C ALA A 63 0.14 11.53 6.81
N ILE A 64 -0.16 10.31 6.43
CA ILE A 64 -0.19 9.89 5.02
C ILE A 64 -1.49 10.35 4.35
N ASN A 65 -2.61 10.22 5.02
CA ASN A 65 -3.94 10.58 4.54
C ASN A 65 -4.23 10.05 3.12
N PRO A 66 -4.11 8.73 2.90
CA PRO A 66 -4.25 8.17 1.57
C PRO A 66 -5.72 8.06 1.14
N GLN A 67 -5.94 8.10 -0.18
CA GLN A 67 -7.25 7.79 -0.77
C GLN A 67 -7.40 6.29 -1.02
N LEU A 68 -6.29 5.57 -1.19
CA LEU A 68 -6.29 4.15 -1.48
C LEU A 68 -5.11 3.47 -0.78
N ILE A 69 -5.39 2.32 -0.17
CA ILE A 69 -4.35 1.47 0.43
C ILE A 69 -4.24 0.19 -0.39
N PHE A 70 -3.02 -0.18 -0.78
CA PHE A 70 -2.73 -1.44 -1.44
C PHE A 70 -2.15 -2.43 -0.43
N ILE A 71 -2.77 -3.60 -0.31
CA ILE A 71 -2.36 -4.66 0.63
C ILE A 71 -1.99 -5.90 -0.17
N ASN A 72 -0.71 -6.30 -0.12
CA ASN A 72 -0.20 -7.39 -0.95
C ASN A 72 0.02 -8.72 -0.22
N GLY A 73 -0.47 -8.85 1.00
CA GLY A 73 -0.36 -10.10 1.75
C GLY A 73 -1.37 -11.16 1.32
N ALA A 74 -1.14 -12.39 1.75
CA ALA A 74 -2.07 -13.48 1.52
C ALA A 74 -3.35 -13.32 2.35
N ALA A 75 -4.45 -13.86 1.86
CA ALA A 75 -5.77 -13.69 2.48
C ALA A 75 -5.81 -14.06 3.97
N ASN A 76 -5.07 -15.10 4.37
CA ASN A 76 -5.08 -15.58 5.75
C ASN A 76 -4.29 -14.71 6.73
N VAL A 77 -3.45 -13.79 6.25
CA VAL A 77 -2.61 -12.96 7.12
C VAL A 77 -3.03 -11.51 7.18
N ILE A 78 -3.95 -11.07 6.32
CA ILE A 78 -4.31 -9.64 6.18
C ILE A 78 -5.66 -9.28 6.80
N LYS A 79 -6.30 -10.19 7.53
CA LYS A 79 -7.62 -9.92 8.13
C LYS A 79 -7.62 -8.67 9.01
N GLY A 80 -6.58 -8.48 9.80
CA GLY A 80 -6.46 -7.33 10.68
C GLY A 80 -6.34 -6.02 9.91
N SER A 81 -5.54 -5.98 8.85
CA SER A 81 -5.37 -4.78 8.05
C SER A 81 -6.63 -4.44 7.24
N VAL A 82 -7.33 -5.44 6.71
CA VAL A 82 -8.61 -5.23 6.03
C VAL A 82 -9.64 -4.65 7.00
N ASN A 83 -9.77 -5.24 8.20
CA ASN A 83 -10.68 -4.74 9.22
C ASN A 83 -10.34 -3.29 9.62
N TYR A 84 -9.05 -2.98 9.70
CA TYR A 84 -8.60 -1.63 10.01
C TYR A 84 -9.04 -0.64 8.91
N CYS A 85 -8.84 -0.97 7.64
CA CYS A 85 -9.27 -0.14 6.54
C CYS A 85 -10.80 0.04 6.52
N ASP A 86 -11.55 -1.02 6.75
CA ASP A 86 -13.01 -0.95 6.83
C ASP A 86 -13.45 -0.02 7.96
N LYS A 87 -12.84 -0.15 9.12
CA LYS A 87 -13.14 0.69 10.29
C LYS A 87 -12.84 2.17 10.01
N LYS A 88 -11.78 2.46 9.28
CA LYS A 88 -11.36 3.82 8.93
C LYS A 88 -12.05 4.35 7.66
N HIS A 89 -12.88 3.54 7.01
CA HIS A 89 -13.60 3.89 5.77
C HIS A 89 -12.64 4.29 4.64
N ILE A 90 -11.51 3.59 4.53
CA ILE A 90 -10.53 3.83 3.48
C ILE A 90 -10.62 2.71 2.44
N SER A 91 -10.69 3.09 1.17
CA SER A 91 -10.69 2.14 0.06
C SER A 91 -9.37 1.38 0.00
N TYR A 92 -9.45 0.10 -0.34
CA TYR A 92 -8.25 -0.73 -0.46
C TYR A 92 -8.36 -1.70 -1.63
N LEU A 93 -7.20 -2.14 -2.12
CA LEU A 93 -7.08 -3.20 -3.11
C LEU A 93 -6.21 -4.32 -2.55
N LEU A 94 -6.58 -5.54 -2.88
CA LEU A 94 -5.95 -6.75 -2.35
C LEU A 94 -5.12 -7.43 -3.45
N GLY A 95 -3.81 -7.46 -3.26
CA GLY A 95 -2.89 -8.00 -4.26
C GLY A 95 -3.08 -9.49 -4.54
N TYR A 96 -3.55 -10.27 -3.56
CA TYR A 96 -3.77 -11.72 -3.78
C TYR A 96 -4.93 -12.02 -4.75
N LYS A 97 -5.81 -11.05 -4.98
CA LYS A 97 -6.98 -11.25 -5.86
C LYS A 97 -6.69 -11.02 -7.34
N GLY A 98 -5.53 -10.51 -7.68
CA GLY A 98 -5.18 -10.26 -9.07
C GLY A 98 -4.11 -9.19 -9.22
N LEU A 99 -3.74 -8.92 -10.46
CA LEU A 99 -2.77 -7.90 -10.78
C LEU A 99 -3.38 -6.51 -10.67
N THR A 100 -2.69 -5.62 -9.98
CA THR A 100 -3.05 -4.20 -9.94
C THR A 100 -2.00 -3.40 -10.71
N ARG A 101 -2.46 -2.59 -11.65
CA ARG A 101 -1.61 -1.65 -12.38
C ARG A 101 -2.03 -0.24 -12.02
N MET A 102 -1.06 0.58 -11.61
CA MET A 102 -1.29 1.97 -11.24
C MET A 102 -0.47 2.86 -12.14
N ARG A 103 -1.13 3.79 -12.83
CA ARG A 103 -0.50 4.73 -13.76
C ARG A 103 -0.93 6.13 -13.42
N THR A 104 -0.04 7.09 -13.66
CA THR A 104 -0.37 8.50 -13.50
C THR A 104 0.33 9.34 -14.56
N ASP A 105 -0.32 10.42 -14.98
CA ASP A 105 0.26 11.47 -15.80
C ASP A 105 0.78 12.65 -14.97
N GLY A 106 0.77 12.49 -13.63
CA GLY A 106 1.15 13.54 -12.68
C GLY A 106 -0.03 14.35 -12.17
N ASN A 107 -1.21 14.16 -12.74
CA ASN A 107 -2.44 14.86 -12.36
C ASN A 107 -3.50 13.89 -11.83
N ILE A 108 -3.74 12.81 -12.53
CA ILE A 108 -4.71 11.78 -12.13
C ILE A 108 -4.05 10.42 -12.00
N TRP A 109 -4.67 9.55 -11.19
CA TRP A 109 -4.33 8.13 -11.13
C TRP A 109 -5.31 7.33 -11.97
N VAL A 110 -4.78 6.38 -12.75
CA VAL A 110 -5.57 5.35 -13.44
C VAL A 110 -5.17 4.00 -12.86
N ILE A 111 -6.12 3.33 -12.24
CA ILE A 111 -5.87 2.07 -11.54
C ILE A 111 -6.67 0.97 -12.24
N ASP A 112 -5.95 0.00 -12.81
CA ASP A 112 -6.53 -1.17 -13.45
C ASP A 112 -6.36 -2.36 -12.52
N TYR A 113 -7.48 -2.95 -12.13
CA TYR A 113 -7.48 -4.17 -11.35
C TYR A 113 -7.81 -5.33 -12.30
N LEU A 114 -6.77 -6.08 -12.67
CA LEU A 114 -6.87 -7.14 -13.65
C LEU A 114 -6.98 -8.49 -12.93
N LYS A 115 -8.19 -9.01 -12.85
CA LYS A 115 -8.38 -10.38 -12.39
C LYS A 115 -8.15 -11.30 -13.58
N GLU A 116 -7.06 -12.06 -13.56
CA GLU A 116 -6.81 -13.06 -14.59
C GLU A 116 -7.92 -14.12 -14.60
N LYS A 117 -8.24 -14.63 -15.80
CA LYS A 117 -9.20 -15.73 -15.93
C LYS A 117 -8.80 -16.95 -15.10
N ASN A 118 -7.51 -17.11 -14.85
CA ASN A 118 -6.94 -18.23 -14.12
C ASN A 118 -6.36 -17.79 -12.78
N ALA A 119 -6.87 -16.70 -12.21
CA ALA A 119 -6.36 -16.17 -10.93
C ALA A 119 -6.47 -17.18 -9.77
N ASP A 120 -7.39 -18.13 -9.89
CA ASP A 120 -7.58 -19.18 -8.89
C ASP A 120 -6.67 -20.40 -9.11
N ARG A 121 -5.83 -20.35 -10.13
CA ARG A 121 -4.83 -21.39 -10.41
C ARG A 121 -3.47 -20.87 -10.03
N ASP A 122 -2.62 -21.76 -9.50
CA ASP A 122 -1.21 -21.48 -9.24
C ASP A 122 -0.41 -21.41 -10.54
N LEU A 123 -0.83 -20.55 -11.45
CA LEU A 123 -0.11 -20.34 -12.69
C LEU A 123 0.78 -19.12 -12.56
N PRO A 124 2.04 -19.22 -13.00
CA PRO A 124 2.90 -18.07 -13.01
C PRO A 124 2.33 -16.97 -13.91
N TYR A 125 2.46 -15.75 -13.46
CA TYR A 125 2.12 -14.59 -14.25
C TYR A 125 2.99 -14.55 -15.53
N THR A 126 2.36 -14.29 -16.66
CA THR A 126 3.08 -14.10 -17.94
C THR A 126 2.61 -12.78 -18.56
N PRO A 127 3.55 -11.90 -18.98
CA PRO A 127 3.20 -10.59 -19.53
C PRO A 127 2.26 -10.66 -20.75
N GLU A 128 2.35 -11.72 -21.54
CA GLU A 128 1.52 -11.92 -22.72
C GLU A 128 0.03 -12.02 -22.41
N ARG A 129 -0.34 -12.26 -21.17
CA ARG A 129 -1.74 -12.37 -20.76
C ARG A 129 -2.41 -11.04 -20.46
N ASP A 130 -1.63 -9.98 -20.39
CA ASP A 130 -2.12 -8.64 -20.08
C ASP A 130 -2.48 -7.84 -21.32
N GLU A 131 -2.22 -8.38 -22.48
CA GLU A 131 -2.53 -7.73 -23.76
C GLU A 131 -4.00 -7.83 -24.16
#